data_1110a79ce333a03f5c2ab159a200e8fe
#
_entry.id   1110a79ce333a03f5c2ab159a200e8fe
#
_cell.length_a   1.000
_cell.length_b   1.000
_cell.length_c   1.000
_cell.angle_alpha   90.00
_cell.angle_beta   90.00
_cell.angle_gamma   90.00
#
_symmetry.space_group_name_H-M   'P 1'
#
loop_
_entity.id
_entity.type
_entity.pdbx_description
1 polymer ?
#
loop_
_entity_poly.entity_id
_entity_poly.type
_entity_poly.pdbx_seq_one_letter_code
_entity_poly.pdbx_strand_id
1 'polypeptide(L)'
;MLIGRPPGNPSSEITDEKVYFRRREFMRLAGSVALAAAAGPLAAACHGDYGGYGEADPAPLVPPGQSPLSGIKEKVVTTDEKLNSFEDITSYNNFYEFGMGKDDPQRYAGRMKTSPWKVKIEGHCSKPAEYLLEDLIKPFQLEERIYRMRCVEAWSMVIPWVGIPLSSLLKRAEPTSKATFVEFNTLLRPSEMPGVNQPVLNWPYSEGLRMDEAMHPLTIMAVGLYGQTLMNQNGAPMRLVVPWKYGFKSIKSIVRIRFVDRMPATAWNDANPGEYGFYSNVNPEVDHPRWTQARERRIGELGRRPTIMFNGYGDQVASMYQGMDLKKYY
;
A
#
# COMPACT_ATOMS: atom_id res chain seq x y z
N MET A 1 8.32 29.05 -39.20
CA MET A 1 8.34 29.55 -37.81
C MET A 1 8.80 28.40 -36.91
N LEU A 2 10.05 28.51 -36.40
CA LEU A 2 10.59 27.51 -35.49
C LEU A 2 10.18 27.91 -34.07
N ILE A 3 9.34 27.10 -33.42
CA ILE A 3 8.96 27.28 -32.03
C ILE A 3 10.14 26.77 -31.18
N GLY A 4 10.88 27.72 -30.58
CA GLY A 4 11.97 27.39 -29.69
C GLY A 4 11.46 26.72 -28.41
N ARG A 5 12.12 25.64 -27.97
CA ARG A 5 11.92 25.04 -26.64
C ARG A 5 12.23 26.08 -25.55
N PRO A 6 11.41 26.17 -24.50
CA PRO A 6 11.79 26.99 -23.36
C PRO A 6 13.10 26.47 -22.74
N PRO A 7 13.97 27.34 -22.21
CA PRO A 7 15.22 26.93 -21.59
C PRO A 7 14.92 26.04 -20.37
N GLY A 8 15.53 24.86 -20.32
CA GLY A 8 15.49 24.02 -19.12
C GLY A 8 16.15 24.74 -17.94
N ASN A 9 15.64 24.57 -16.74
CA ASN A 9 16.25 25.11 -15.52
C ASN A 9 17.73 24.71 -15.46
N PRO A 10 18.65 25.66 -15.17
CA PRO A 10 20.04 25.30 -15.03
C PRO A 10 20.25 24.31 -13.90
N SER A 11 21.17 23.36 -14.09
CA SER A 11 21.47 22.28 -13.14
C SER A 11 21.84 22.76 -11.73
N SER A 12 22.19 24.05 -11.56
CA SER A 12 22.43 24.70 -10.28
C SER A 12 21.19 25.00 -9.45
N GLU A 13 19.98 24.89 -10.04
CA GLU A 13 18.70 25.09 -9.33
C GLU A 13 18.08 23.77 -8.88
N ILE A 14 18.65 22.63 -9.29
CA ILE A 14 18.22 21.30 -8.85
C ILE A 14 19.02 20.96 -7.59
N THR A 15 18.38 21.01 -6.44
CA THR A 15 19.01 20.57 -5.17
C THR A 15 19.48 19.13 -5.32
N ASP A 16 20.78 18.88 -5.19
CA ASP A 16 21.38 17.55 -5.23
C ASP A 16 20.67 16.62 -4.23
N GLU A 17 20.30 15.44 -4.66
CA GLU A 17 19.57 14.43 -3.88
C GLU A 17 20.26 14.16 -2.52
N LYS A 18 21.61 14.20 -2.48
CA LYS A 18 22.41 14.03 -1.26
C LYS A 18 22.24 15.21 -0.29
N VAL A 19 22.03 16.43 -0.79
CA VAL A 19 21.82 17.62 0.05
C VAL A 19 20.39 17.62 0.61
N TYR A 20 19.41 17.14 -0.15
CA TYR A 20 18.02 17.02 0.30
C TYR A 20 17.88 16.01 1.46
N PHE A 21 18.56 14.86 1.38
CA PHE A 21 18.53 13.86 2.46
C PHE A 21 19.35 14.26 3.70
N ARG A 22 20.46 14.99 3.54
CA ARG A 22 21.25 15.52 4.66
C ARG A 22 20.54 16.61 5.46
N ARG A 23 19.55 17.32 4.90
CA ARG A 23 18.76 18.32 5.64
C ARG A 23 18.04 17.70 6.84
N ARG A 24 17.56 16.48 6.72
CA ARG A 24 16.86 15.77 7.82
C ARG A 24 17.82 15.33 8.92
N GLU A 25 19.01 14.87 8.59
CA GLU A 25 20.08 14.57 9.56
C GLU A 25 20.62 15.83 10.23
N PHE A 26 20.80 16.88 9.48
CA PHE A 26 21.25 18.17 10.01
C PHE A 26 20.24 18.77 11.00
N MET A 27 18.95 18.70 10.74
CA MET A 27 17.90 19.14 11.66
C MET A 27 17.82 18.29 12.93
N ARG A 28 18.09 16.99 12.84
CA ARG A 28 18.17 16.10 14.01
C ARG A 28 19.40 16.37 14.85
N LEU A 29 20.55 16.60 14.23
CA LEU A 29 21.81 16.98 14.91
C LEU A 29 21.73 18.37 15.55
N ALA A 30 21.12 19.35 14.90
CA ALA A 30 20.94 20.69 15.46
C ALA A 30 20.03 20.69 16.70
N GLY A 31 18.99 19.81 16.73
CA GLY A 31 18.14 19.61 17.90
C GLY A 31 18.86 18.96 19.08
N SER A 32 19.82 18.06 18.82
CA SER A 32 20.59 17.35 19.87
C SER A 32 21.67 18.23 20.52
N VAL A 33 22.26 19.16 19.78
CA VAL A 33 23.29 20.08 20.31
C VAL A 33 22.68 21.13 21.23
N ALA A 34 21.42 21.52 21.02
CA ALA A 34 20.73 22.50 21.88
C ALA A 34 20.36 21.91 23.27
N LEU A 35 20.27 20.57 23.41
CA LEU A 35 20.00 19.88 24.68
C LEU A 35 21.28 19.53 25.46
N ALA A 36 22.45 19.46 24.80
CA ALA A 36 23.70 19.08 25.44
C ALA A 36 24.40 20.25 26.17
N ALA A 37 23.96 21.50 25.94
CA ALA A 37 24.54 22.69 26.58
C ALA A 37 23.97 22.95 27.98
N ALA A 38 23.00 22.18 28.49
CA ALA A 38 22.32 22.41 29.77
C ALA A 38 22.65 21.38 30.86
N ALA A 39 23.55 20.41 30.64
CA ALA A 39 23.93 19.43 31.66
C ALA A 39 25.45 19.39 31.80
N GLY A 40 25.92 19.88 32.95
CA GLY A 40 27.32 19.82 33.39
C GLY A 40 27.74 18.42 33.80
N PRO A 41 29.04 18.18 34.08
CA PRO A 41 29.64 16.86 34.10
C PRO A 41 29.55 16.18 35.47
N LEU A 42 29.06 14.94 35.51
CA LEU A 42 29.33 14.05 36.62
C LEU A 42 29.36 12.57 36.21
N ALA A 43 30.49 11.95 36.57
CA ALA A 43 30.75 10.55 36.82
C ALA A 43 31.09 9.62 35.64
N ALA A 44 32.41 9.43 35.52
CA ALA A 44 33.04 8.20 35.04
C ALA A 44 32.89 7.07 36.10
N ALA A 45 32.91 5.87 35.59
CA ALA A 45 33.26 4.56 36.19
C ALA A 45 32.11 3.54 36.19
N CYS A 46 32.25 2.49 35.37
CA CYS A 46 32.49 1.12 35.80
C CYS A 46 32.47 0.20 34.56
N HIS A 47 33.62 -0.34 34.22
CA HIS A 47 33.77 -1.53 33.39
C HIS A 47 33.26 -2.74 34.19
N GLY A 48 32.36 -3.48 33.61
CA GLY A 48 31.94 -4.80 34.05
C GLY A 48 31.67 -5.70 32.81
N ASP A 49 32.64 -6.59 32.61
CA ASP A 49 32.61 -7.66 31.60
C ASP A 49 31.55 -8.69 32.03
N TYR A 50 30.54 -8.95 31.19
CA TYR A 50 29.62 -10.07 31.35
C TYR A 50 29.38 -10.78 30.05
N GLY A 51 29.74 -12.05 30.07
CA GLY A 51 29.66 -13.02 28.97
C GLY A 51 28.28 -13.20 28.37
N GLY A 52 28.35 -13.68 27.11
CA GLY A 52 27.24 -13.84 26.17
C GLY A 52 26.10 -14.72 26.65
N TYR A 53 24.91 -14.16 26.58
CA TYR A 53 23.67 -14.89 26.37
C TYR A 53 23.12 -14.42 25.03
N GLY A 54 22.82 -15.38 24.14
CA GLY A 54 22.15 -15.07 22.89
C GLY A 54 20.80 -14.40 23.19
N GLU A 55 20.73 -13.10 23.00
CA GLU A 55 19.46 -12.37 23.05
C GLU A 55 18.60 -12.83 21.87
N ALA A 56 17.49 -13.49 22.21
CA ALA A 56 16.37 -13.58 21.30
C ALA A 56 15.97 -12.15 20.94
N ASP A 57 15.84 -11.84 19.63
CA ASP A 57 15.35 -10.56 19.17
C ASP A 57 14.11 -10.17 19.99
N PRO A 58 14.08 -8.99 20.64
CA PRO A 58 12.93 -8.58 21.40
C PRO A 58 11.71 -8.54 20.45
N ALA A 59 10.64 -9.21 20.87
CA ALA A 59 9.38 -9.18 20.13
C ALA A 59 9.04 -7.71 19.80
N PRO A 60 8.69 -7.37 18.56
CA PRO A 60 8.45 -5.99 18.17
C PRO A 60 7.39 -5.39 19.09
N LEU A 61 7.71 -4.24 19.69
CA LEU A 61 6.76 -3.49 20.50
C LEU A 61 5.51 -3.21 19.68
N VAL A 62 4.36 -3.73 20.12
CA VAL A 62 3.08 -3.50 19.46
C VAL A 62 2.73 -2.02 19.57
N PRO A 63 2.66 -1.27 18.47
CA PRO A 63 2.30 0.13 18.53
C PRO A 63 0.88 0.33 19.09
N PRO A 64 0.58 1.46 19.73
CA PRO A 64 -0.76 1.74 20.23
C PRO A 64 -1.82 1.59 19.13
N GLY A 65 -2.89 0.86 19.43
CA GLY A 65 -4.00 0.63 18.48
C GLY A 65 -3.89 -0.63 17.62
N GLN A 66 -2.79 -1.40 17.72
CA GLN A 66 -2.66 -2.71 17.10
C GLN A 66 -2.91 -3.84 18.09
N SER A 67 -3.36 -4.98 17.56
CA SER A 67 -3.55 -6.21 18.32
C SER A 67 -2.92 -7.39 17.57
N PRO A 68 -2.29 -8.34 18.27
CA PRO A 68 -1.79 -9.56 17.64
C PRO A 68 -2.92 -10.33 16.97
N LEU A 69 -2.69 -10.81 15.76
CA LEU A 69 -3.58 -11.71 15.07
C LEU A 69 -3.24 -13.15 15.46
N SER A 70 -4.23 -13.91 15.89
CA SER A 70 -4.09 -15.33 16.21
C SER A 70 -4.55 -16.22 15.07
N GLY A 71 -4.11 -17.49 15.08
CA GLY A 71 -4.59 -18.49 14.13
C GLY A 71 -4.06 -18.33 12.70
N ILE A 72 -2.97 -17.61 12.50
CA ILE A 72 -2.27 -17.52 11.20
C ILE A 72 -1.58 -18.86 10.98
N LYS A 73 -2.04 -19.66 9.99
CA LYS A 73 -1.54 -21.03 9.78
C LYS A 73 -0.57 -21.19 8.63
N GLU A 74 -0.65 -20.35 7.63
CA GLU A 74 0.13 -20.50 6.41
C GLU A 74 0.96 -19.26 6.16
N LYS A 75 2.23 -19.49 5.80
CA LYS A 75 3.15 -18.44 5.36
C LYS A 75 3.51 -18.72 3.91
N VAL A 76 3.08 -17.84 3.00
CA VAL A 76 3.43 -17.90 1.59
C VAL A 76 4.48 -16.84 1.29
N VAL A 77 5.69 -17.29 0.99
CA VAL A 77 6.82 -16.43 0.61
C VAL A 77 6.94 -16.43 -0.91
N THR A 78 6.77 -15.28 -1.54
CA THR A 78 6.84 -15.13 -3.00
C THR A 78 8.12 -14.44 -3.48
N THR A 79 9.01 -14.08 -2.55
CA THR A 79 10.28 -13.43 -2.85
C THR A 79 11.27 -13.72 -1.72
N ASP A 80 12.55 -13.86 -2.06
CA ASP A 80 13.67 -13.98 -1.13
C ASP A 80 14.25 -12.62 -0.70
N GLU A 81 13.67 -11.53 -1.18
CA GLU A 81 14.11 -10.18 -0.84
C GLU A 81 13.83 -9.86 0.63
N LYS A 82 14.74 -9.06 1.22
CA LYS A 82 14.60 -8.60 2.61
C LYS A 82 13.30 -7.82 2.81
N LEU A 83 12.60 -8.11 3.91
CA LEU A 83 11.44 -7.34 4.33
C LEU A 83 11.84 -5.89 4.64
N ASN A 84 10.99 -4.95 4.27
CA ASN A 84 11.10 -3.58 4.75
C ASN A 84 10.86 -3.53 6.26
N SER A 85 11.40 -2.53 6.93
CA SER A 85 11.14 -2.35 8.36
C SER A 85 9.67 -1.97 8.61
N PHE A 86 9.17 -2.27 9.80
CA PHE A 86 7.84 -1.82 10.21
C PHE A 86 7.72 -0.29 10.12
N GLU A 87 8.77 0.44 10.50
CA GLU A 87 8.82 1.90 10.43
C GLU A 87 8.66 2.40 8.97
N ASP A 88 9.40 1.83 8.02
CA ASP A 88 9.28 2.21 6.60
C ASP A 88 7.84 2.04 6.10
N ILE A 89 7.21 0.90 6.42
CA ILE A 89 5.87 0.55 5.93
C ILE A 89 4.80 1.43 6.55
N THR A 90 4.97 1.84 7.81
CA THR A 90 3.95 2.61 8.54
C THR A 90 4.14 4.12 8.45
N SER A 91 5.31 4.61 8.07
CA SER A 91 5.62 6.04 7.96
C SER A 91 5.65 6.59 6.54
N TYR A 92 5.75 5.74 5.52
CA TYR A 92 5.84 6.14 4.11
C TYR A 92 4.66 5.59 3.32
N ASN A 93 3.57 6.35 3.26
CA ASN A 93 2.30 5.90 2.70
C ASN A 93 1.71 6.88 1.70
N ASN A 94 0.93 6.36 0.74
CA ASN A 94 -0.03 7.11 -0.05
C ASN A 94 -1.43 6.73 0.43
N PHE A 95 -2.10 7.66 1.10
CA PHE A 95 -3.50 7.53 1.51
C PHE A 95 -4.11 8.93 1.47
N TYR A 96 -4.54 9.33 0.28
CA TYR A 96 -4.90 10.70 -0.07
C TYR A 96 -6.07 11.24 0.72
N GLU A 97 -6.91 10.37 1.26
CA GLU A 97 -7.97 10.70 2.21
C GLU A 97 -7.44 11.38 3.48
N PHE A 98 -6.13 11.21 3.79
CA PHE A 98 -5.47 11.84 4.93
C PHE A 98 -4.48 12.93 4.54
N GLY A 99 -4.17 13.09 3.24
CA GLY A 99 -3.27 14.10 2.72
C GLY A 99 -2.38 13.60 1.60
N MET A 100 -1.66 14.51 0.95
CA MET A 100 -0.81 14.21 -0.22
C MET A 100 0.64 13.88 0.15
N GLY A 101 1.10 14.27 1.34
CA GLY A 101 2.43 13.93 1.85
C GLY A 101 2.54 12.47 2.25
N LYS A 102 3.75 11.90 2.15
CA LYS A 102 3.99 10.49 2.49
C LYS A 102 3.85 10.19 3.98
N ASP A 103 4.02 11.19 4.82
CA ASP A 103 3.90 11.15 6.28
C ASP A 103 2.52 11.65 6.79
N ASP A 104 1.70 12.26 5.93
CA ASP A 104 0.36 12.72 6.30
C ASP A 104 -0.54 11.58 6.82
N PRO A 105 -0.59 10.39 6.20
CA PRO A 105 -1.40 9.29 6.71
C PRO A 105 -0.98 8.88 8.13
N GLN A 106 0.32 8.81 8.43
CA GLN A 106 0.80 8.51 9.78
C GLN A 106 0.35 9.57 10.81
N ARG A 107 0.31 10.86 10.40
CA ARG A 107 -0.06 11.97 11.29
C ARG A 107 -1.56 12.07 11.53
N TYR A 108 -2.37 11.80 10.52
CA TYR A 108 -3.79 12.14 10.56
C TYR A 108 -4.73 10.93 10.62
N ALA A 109 -4.29 9.73 10.19
CA ALA A 109 -5.17 8.57 10.14
C ALA A 109 -5.61 8.04 11.51
N GLY A 110 -4.91 8.38 12.58
CA GLY A 110 -5.31 8.02 13.95
C GLY A 110 -6.71 8.50 14.36
N ARG A 111 -7.29 9.45 13.61
CA ARG A 111 -8.66 9.95 13.84
C ARG A 111 -9.73 8.97 13.33
N MET A 112 -9.41 8.11 12.37
CA MET A 112 -10.35 7.19 11.76
C MET A 112 -10.73 6.07 12.73
N LYS A 113 -12.02 5.95 13.02
CA LYS A 113 -12.59 4.88 13.82
C LYS A 113 -12.78 3.62 12.97
N THR A 114 -12.15 2.53 13.37
CA THR A 114 -12.16 1.25 12.65
C THR A 114 -13.07 0.20 13.31
N SER A 115 -13.73 0.52 14.40
CA SER A 115 -14.70 -0.36 15.08
C SER A 115 -15.90 0.46 15.58
N PRO A 116 -17.15 -0.04 15.42
CA PRO A 116 -17.50 -1.19 14.57
C PRO A 116 -17.31 -0.88 13.09
N TRP A 117 -16.93 -1.90 12.29
CA TRP A 117 -16.73 -1.74 10.86
C TRP A 117 -17.67 -2.63 10.07
N LYS A 118 -18.38 -2.03 9.10
CA LYS A 118 -19.32 -2.74 8.25
C LYS A 118 -18.87 -2.73 6.80
N VAL A 119 -19.08 -3.85 6.13
CA VAL A 119 -18.79 -4.04 4.71
C VAL A 119 -20.06 -4.49 4.00
N LYS A 120 -20.48 -3.70 3.03
CA LYS A 120 -21.63 -4.02 2.17
C LYS A 120 -21.16 -4.78 0.94
N ILE A 121 -21.75 -5.95 0.70
CA ILE A 121 -21.56 -6.76 -0.51
C ILE A 121 -22.86 -6.71 -1.31
N GLU A 122 -22.78 -6.32 -2.59
CA GLU A 122 -23.98 -6.11 -3.41
C GLU A 122 -23.70 -6.28 -4.91
N GLY A 123 -24.71 -6.02 -5.75
CA GLY A 123 -24.64 -6.07 -7.21
C GLY A 123 -25.04 -7.43 -7.75
N HIS A 124 -24.34 -7.91 -8.79
CA HIS A 124 -24.63 -9.18 -9.47
C HIS A 124 -24.18 -10.40 -8.65
N CYS A 125 -24.80 -10.62 -7.49
CA CYS A 125 -24.58 -11.78 -6.61
C CYS A 125 -25.91 -12.30 -6.04
N SER A 126 -25.97 -13.59 -5.71
CA SER A 126 -27.16 -14.23 -5.16
C SER A 126 -27.38 -13.97 -3.67
N LYS A 127 -26.29 -13.62 -2.95
CA LYS A 127 -26.30 -13.38 -1.50
C LYS A 127 -25.76 -11.99 -1.15
N PRO A 128 -26.45 -10.90 -1.54
CA PRO A 128 -26.08 -9.56 -1.09
C PRO A 128 -26.31 -9.43 0.42
N ALA A 129 -25.38 -8.80 1.14
CA ALA A 129 -25.51 -8.60 2.57
C ALA A 129 -24.57 -7.48 3.07
N GLU A 130 -24.85 -6.99 4.28
CA GLU A 130 -23.93 -6.16 5.04
C GLU A 130 -23.42 -6.96 6.23
N TYR A 131 -22.12 -7.00 6.41
CA TYR A 131 -21.46 -7.76 7.46
C TYR A 131 -20.68 -6.82 8.39
N LEU A 132 -20.66 -7.14 9.69
CA LEU A 132 -19.55 -6.69 10.52
C LEU A 132 -18.26 -7.35 10.05
N LEU A 133 -17.14 -6.64 10.14
CA LEU A 133 -15.86 -7.16 9.65
C LEU A 133 -15.48 -8.49 10.31
N GLU A 134 -15.72 -8.59 11.62
CA GLU A 134 -15.42 -9.78 12.39
C GLU A 134 -16.21 -11.00 11.86
N ASP A 135 -17.49 -10.82 11.55
CA ASP A 135 -18.34 -11.89 10.98
C ASP A 135 -17.98 -12.21 9.52
N LEU A 136 -17.43 -11.21 8.82
CA LEU A 136 -17.00 -11.37 7.43
C LEU A 136 -15.75 -12.25 7.34
N ILE A 137 -14.78 -12.07 8.23
CA ILE A 137 -13.48 -12.76 8.20
C ILE A 137 -13.47 -14.06 9.01
N LYS A 138 -14.28 -14.16 10.07
CA LYS A 138 -14.32 -15.31 11.00
C LYS A 138 -14.39 -16.69 10.34
N PRO A 139 -15.12 -16.90 9.21
CA PRO A 139 -15.20 -18.22 8.56
C PRO A 139 -13.92 -18.65 7.87
N PHE A 140 -12.93 -17.75 7.70
CA PHE A 140 -11.76 -18.02 6.88
C PHE A 140 -10.50 -18.14 7.72
N GLN A 141 -9.56 -18.95 7.23
CA GLN A 141 -8.24 -19.09 7.80
C GLN A 141 -7.37 -17.90 7.38
N LEU A 142 -6.76 -17.22 8.33
CA LEU A 142 -5.78 -16.18 8.05
C LEU A 142 -4.47 -16.79 7.55
N GLU A 143 -3.86 -16.12 6.55
CA GLU A 143 -2.60 -16.50 5.93
C GLU A 143 -1.64 -15.31 5.98
N GLU A 144 -0.35 -15.56 6.21
CA GLU A 144 0.69 -14.57 6.01
C GLU A 144 1.22 -14.66 4.57
N ARG A 145 1.25 -13.54 3.88
CA ARG A 145 1.71 -13.41 2.49
C ARG A 145 2.81 -12.37 2.38
N ILE A 146 4.03 -12.80 2.07
CA ILE A 146 5.15 -11.90 1.83
C ILE A 146 5.15 -11.49 0.37
N TYR A 147 4.82 -10.24 0.09
CA TYR A 147 4.67 -9.71 -1.25
C TYR A 147 5.53 -8.49 -1.52
N ARG A 148 6.05 -8.40 -2.75
CA ARG A 148 6.53 -7.13 -3.31
C ARG A 148 5.33 -6.19 -3.50
N MET A 149 5.52 -4.92 -3.21
CA MET A 149 4.59 -3.83 -3.53
C MET A 149 5.33 -2.79 -4.35
N ARG A 150 4.75 -2.33 -5.44
CA ARG A 150 5.30 -1.33 -6.35
C ARG A 150 4.33 -0.17 -6.53
N CYS A 151 4.75 1.02 -6.16
CA CYS A 151 3.98 2.24 -6.41
C CYS A 151 4.24 2.76 -7.82
N VAL A 152 3.22 3.35 -8.45
CA VAL A 152 3.36 4.05 -9.73
C VAL A 152 4.42 5.18 -9.67
N GLU A 153 4.67 5.75 -8.51
CA GLU A 153 5.71 6.77 -8.24
C GLU A 153 7.15 6.20 -8.22
N ALA A 154 7.37 5.01 -8.75
CA ALA A 154 8.68 4.38 -8.88
C ALA A 154 9.41 4.08 -7.56
N TRP A 155 8.68 3.74 -6.50
CA TRP A 155 9.23 3.18 -5.27
C TRP A 155 8.55 1.85 -4.91
N SER A 156 9.21 1.03 -4.11
CA SER A 156 8.74 -0.31 -3.76
C SER A 156 9.09 -0.72 -2.34
N MET A 157 8.38 -1.73 -1.86
CA MET A 157 8.58 -2.38 -0.56
C MET A 157 8.37 -3.89 -0.68
N VAL A 158 8.86 -4.65 0.31
CA VAL A 158 8.49 -6.06 0.57
C VAL A 158 7.77 -6.10 1.91
N ILE A 159 6.52 -6.57 1.89
CA ILE A 159 5.58 -6.43 3.01
C ILE A 159 4.98 -7.78 3.38
N PRO A 160 5.04 -8.20 4.67
CA PRO A 160 4.38 -9.41 5.18
C PRO A 160 2.93 -9.09 5.57
N TRP A 161 2.03 -9.23 4.61
CA TRP A 161 0.60 -9.04 4.82
C TRP A 161 -0.02 -10.24 5.52
N VAL A 162 -1.04 -10.00 6.37
CA VAL A 162 -1.91 -11.03 6.91
C VAL A 162 -3.32 -10.80 6.38
N GLY A 163 -3.94 -11.82 5.82
CA GLY A 163 -5.26 -11.70 5.22
C GLY A 163 -5.87 -13.03 4.80
N ILE A 164 -6.88 -12.92 3.95
CA ILE A 164 -7.58 -14.06 3.33
C ILE A 164 -7.54 -13.91 1.80
N PRO A 165 -7.55 -15.00 1.02
CA PRO A 165 -7.75 -14.91 -0.41
C PRO A 165 -9.06 -14.17 -0.72
N LEU A 166 -9.03 -13.15 -1.57
CA LEU A 166 -10.23 -12.41 -1.95
C LEU A 166 -11.29 -13.36 -2.55
N SER A 167 -10.85 -14.33 -3.35
CA SER A 167 -11.73 -15.33 -3.96
C SER A 167 -12.60 -16.09 -2.95
N SER A 168 -12.10 -16.35 -1.74
CA SER A 168 -12.85 -17.03 -0.68
C SER A 168 -14.02 -16.17 -0.21
N LEU A 169 -13.77 -14.85 -0.03
CA LEU A 169 -14.81 -13.90 0.34
C LEU A 169 -15.84 -13.72 -0.78
N LEU A 170 -15.40 -13.55 -2.03
CA LEU A 170 -16.29 -13.36 -3.17
C LEU A 170 -17.18 -14.57 -3.43
N LYS A 171 -16.67 -15.80 -3.30
CA LYS A 171 -17.45 -17.03 -3.45
C LYS A 171 -18.61 -17.12 -2.46
N ARG A 172 -18.46 -16.58 -1.24
CA ARG A 172 -19.52 -16.53 -0.24
C ARG A 172 -20.73 -15.70 -0.69
N ALA A 173 -20.50 -14.67 -1.49
CA ALA A 173 -21.55 -13.83 -2.04
C ALA A 173 -22.27 -14.46 -3.26
N GLU A 174 -21.75 -15.58 -3.79
CA GLU A 174 -22.28 -16.28 -4.98
C GLU A 174 -22.49 -15.33 -6.18
N PRO A 175 -21.40 -14.82 -6.78
CA PRO A 175 -21.51 -13.95 -7.94
C PRO A 175 -22.21 -14.69 -9.10
N THR A 176 -23.12 -13.98 -9.77
CA THR A 176 -23.83 -14.51 -10.93
C THR A 176 -22.96 -14.43 -12.20
N SER A 177 -23.38 -15.08 -13.28
CA SER A 177 -22.68 -15.00 -14.58
C SER A 177 -22.59 -13.59 -15.17
N LYS A 178 -23.39 -12.64 -14.67
CA LYS A 178 -23.33 -11.21 -15.05
C LYS A 178 -22.18 -10.46 -14.38
N ALA A 179 -21.60 -10.99 -13.31
CA ALA A 179 -20.49 -10.37 -12.61
C ALA A 179 -19.19 -10.55 -13.40
N THR A 180 -18.80 -9.55 -14.17
CA THR A 180 -17.56 -9.53 -14.96
C THR A 180 -16.45 -8.72 -14.31
N PHE A 181 -16.81 -7.80 -13.40
CA PHE A 181 -15.89 -6.99 -12.59
C PHE A 181 -16.34 -6.92 -11.13
N VAL A 182 -15.41 -6.56 -10.27
CA VAL A 182 -15.66 -6.24 -8.86
C VAL A 182 -15.20 -4.81 -8.61
N GLU A 183 -16.10 -3.99 -8.10
CA GLU A 183 -15.86 -2.60 -7.68
C GLU A 183 -15.71 -2.54 -6.15
N PHE A 184 -14.80 -1.71 -5.69
CA PHE A 184 -14.54 -1.46 -4.27
C PHE A 184 -14.63 0.02 -3.96
N ASN A 185 -15.13 0.38 -2.78
CA ASN A 185 -15.12 1.77 -2.32
C ASN A 185 -14.53 1.88 -0.91
N THR A 186 -13.73 2.92 -0.73
CA THR A 186 -13.17 3.33 0.56
C THR A 186 -14.25 4.03 1.40
N LEU A 187 -14.08 3.98 2.71
CA LEU A 187 -14.83 4.82 3.66
C LEU A 187 -14.76 6.30 3.28
N LEU A 188 -15.88 7.02 3.41
CA LEU A 188 -15.92 8.47 3.27
C LEU A 188 -16.48 9.08 4.56
N ARG A 189 -15.59 9.64 5.40
CA ARG A 189 -15.92 10.37 6.62
C ARG A 189 -15.10 11.66 6.71
N PRO A 190 -15.55 12.78 6.14
CA PRO A 190 -14.76 14.02 6.08
C PRO A 190 -14.29 14.54 7.44
N SER A 191 -15.01 14.28 8.52
CA SER A 191 -14.62 14.66 9.89
C SER A 191 -13.42 13.88 10.42
N GLU A 192 -13.16 12.67 9.90
CA GLU A 192 -12.05 11.78 10.28
C GLU A 192 -10.94 11.79 9.24
N MET A 193 -11.25 12.15 7.99
CA MET A 193 -10.39 12.01 6.80
C MET A 193 -10.19 13.39 6.13
N PRO A 194 -9.27 14.22 6.62
CA PRO A 194 -9.16 15.62 6.19
C PRO A 194 -8.78 15.80 4.72
N GLY A 195 -8.10 14.83 4.10
CA GLY A 195 -7.68 14.88 2.70
C GLY A 195 -8.84 14.85 1.70
N VAL A 196 -10.02 14.29 2.08
CA VAL A 196 -11.18 14.25 1.19
C VAL A 196 -11.81 15.63 0.93
N ASN A 197 -11.42 16.65 1.70
CA ASN A 197 -11.81 18.01 1.45
C ASN A 197 -10.96 18.68 0.34
N GLN A 198 -9.92 18.01 -0.13
CA GLN A 198 -9.09 18.47 -1.24
C GLN A 198 -9.65 17.96 -2.58
N PRO A 199 -9.75 18.81 -3.62
CA PRO A 199 -10.30 18.41 -4.93
C PRO A 199 -9.25 17.67 -5.78
N VAL A 200 -8.59 16.65 -5.22
CA VAL A 200 -7.56 15.85 -5.90
C VAL A 200 -8.19 14.71 -6.69
N LEU A 201 -9.21 14.08 -6.10
CA LEU A 201 -9.94 12.95 -6.67
C LEU A 201 -11.45 13.13 -6.46
N ASN A 202 -12.24 12.35 -7.20
CA ASN A 202 -13.66 12.17 -6.92
C ASN A 202 -13.80 11.19 -5.74
N TRP A 203 -14.38 11.67 -4.64
CA TRP A 203 -14.60 10.86 -3.42
C TRP A 203 -15.97 10.21 -3.39
N PRO A 204 -16.15 9.01 -2.80
CA PRO A 204 -15.12 8.18 -2.16
C PRO A 204 -14.14 7.57 -3.16
N TYR A 205 -12.93 7.26 -2.71
CA TYR A 205 -11.97 6.53 -3.52
C TYR A 205 -12.58 5.21 -3.99
N SER A 206 -12.48 4.93 -5.27
CA SER A 206 -13.02 3.72 -5.90
C SER A 206 -11.96 2.99 -6.70
N GLU A 207 -12.03 1.67 -6.72
CA GLU A 207 -11.18 0.80 -7.51
C GLU A 207 -11.95 -0.38 -8.06
N GLY A 208 -11.40 -0.98 -9.11
CA GLY A 208 -12.00 -2.12 -9.76
C GLY A 208 -10.99 -3.17 -10.21
N LEU A 209 -11.44 -4.41 -10.21
CA LEU A 209 -10.72 -5.54 -10.78
C LEU A 209 -11.63 -6.29 -11.75
N ARG A 210 -11.05 -6.86 -12.80
CA ARG A 210 -11.72 -7.89 -13.59
C ARG A 210 -11.96 -9.12 -12.71
N MET A 211 -13.00 -9.89 -12.96
CA MET A 211 -13.38 -11.01 -12.09
C MET A 211 -12.26 -12.05 -11.96
N ASP A 212 -11.54 -12.37 -13.02
CA ASP A 212 -10.41 -13.32 -12.98
C ASP A 212 -9.24 -12.79 -12.13
N GLU A 213 -8.96 -11.48 -12.17
CA GLU A 213 -7.98 -10.83 -11.30
C GLU A 213 -8.41 -10.88 -9.82
N ALA A 214 -9.69 -10.61 -9.56
CA ALA A 214 -10.27 -10.67 -8.21
C ALA A 214 -10.29 -12.11 -7.65
N MET A 215 -10.46 -13.10 -8.51
CA MET A 215 -10.49 -14.53 -8.16
C MET A 215 -9.10 -15.16 -8.13
N HIS A 216 -8.06 -14.44 -8.54
CA HIS A 216 -6.70 -14.98 -8.59
C HIS A 216 -6.15 -15.28 -7.20
N PRO A 217 -5.44 -16.40 -6.99
CA PRO A 217 -4.93 -16.79 -5.66
C PRO A 217 -4.00 -15.77 -4.99
N LEU A 218 -3.29 -14.94 -5.75
CA LEU A 218 -2.43 -13.89 -5.22
C LEU A 218 -3.19 -12.64 -4.74
N THR A 219 -4.45 -12.47 -5.14
CA THR A 219 -5.28 -11.33 -4.68
C THR A 219 -5.81 -11.63 -3.29
N ILE A 220 -5.44 -10.80 -2.32
CA ILE A 220 -5.88 -10.98 -0.93
C ILE A 220 -6.62 -9.76 -0.39
N MET A 221 -7.49 -10.03 0.56
CA MET A 221 -8.07 -9.04 1.45
C MET A 221 -7.23 -9.06 2.74
N ALA A 222 -6.36 -8.06 2.90
CA ALA A 222 -5.47 -7.96 4.05
C ALA A 222 -6.17 -7.27 5.23
N VAL A 223 -5.99 -7.83 6.42
CA VAL A 223 -6.49 -7.32 7.72
C VAL A 223 -5.34 -7.06 8.69
N GLY A 224 -4.12 -7.41 8.31
CA GLY A 224 -2.93 -7.23 9.12
C GLY A 224 -1.63 -7.15 8.35
N LEU A 225 -0.58 -6.82 9.08
CA LEU A 225 0.81 -6.88 8.63
C LEU A 225 1.72 -7.17 9.84
N TYR A 226 2.82 -7.89 9.62
CA TYR A 226 3.73 -8.35 10.71
C TYR A 226 3.02 -9.08 11.83
N GLY A 227 2.00 -9.90 11.52
CA GLY A 227 1.23 -10.65 12.54
C GLY A 227 0.31 -9.81 13.41
N GLN A 228 0.18 -8.49 13.15
CA GLN A 228 -0.64 -7.54 13.88
C GLN A 228 -1.80 -7.05 13.01
N THR A 229 -2.87 -6.52 13.61
CA THR A 229 -3.92 -5.81 12.86
C THR A 229 -3.35 -4.61 12.09
N LEU A 230 -3.98 -4.23 10.98
CA LEU A 230 -3.54 -3.07 10.19
C LEU A 230 -3.56 -1.77 11.01
N MET A 231 -2.55 -0.93 10.82
CA MET A 231 -2.63 0.47 11.24
C MET A 231 -3.51 1.28 10.28
N ASN A 232 -4.11 2.35 10.78
CA ASN A 232 -5.02 3.20 10.00
C ASN A 232 -4.36 3.71 8.70
N GLN A 233 -3.12 4.20 8.79
CA GLN A 233 -2.36 4.69 7.61
C GLN A 233 -2.04 3.60 6.59
N ASN A 234 -2.08 2.33 6.98
CA ASN A 234 -1.91 1.19 6.09
C ASN A 234 -3.22 0.67 5.50
N GLY A 235 -4.35 1.32 5.80
CA GLY A 235 -5.66 0.98 5.25
C GLY A 235 -6.53 0.11 6.14
N ALA A 236 -6.38 0.23 7.48
CA ALA A 236 -7.21 -0.46 8.44
C ALA A 236 -8.71 -0.21 8.21
N PRO A 237 -9.59 -1.11 8.67
CA PRO A 237 -9.25 -2.41 9.23
C PRO A 237 -9.11 -3.49 8.16
N MET A 238 -9.40 -3.18 6.89
CA MET A 238 -9.35 -4.11 5.78
C MET A 238 -8.99 -3.39 4.48
N ARG A 239 -8.10 -3.98 3.70
CA ARG A 239 -7.66 -3.45 2.41
C ARG A 239 -7.42 -4.55 1.38
N LEU A 240 -7.45 -4.16 0.11
CA LEU A 240 -7.05 -5.00 -1.00
C LEU A 240 -5.52 -5.03 -1.14
N VAL A 241 -4.95 -6.17 -1.55
CA VAL A 241 -3.57 -6.31 -2.01
C VAL A 241 -3.54 -7.13 -3.29
N VAL A 242 -3.01 -6.52 -4.36
CA VAL A 242 -2.84 -7.12 -5.69
C VAL A 242 -1.37 -6.92 -6.09
N PRO A 243 -0.49 -7.90 -5.83
CA PRO A 243 0.95 -7.67 -5.80
C PRO A 243 1.58 -7.38 -7.18
N TRP A 244 0.94 -7.78 -8.28
CA TRP A 244 1.44 -7.54 -9.64
C TRP A 244 0.98 -6.22 -10.27
N LYS A 245 0.10 -5.48 -9.57
CA LYS A 245 -0.41 -4.17 -10.01
C LYS A 245 0.23 -3.04 -9.21
N TYR A 246 0.21 -1.84 -9.78
CA TYR A 246 0.63 -0.65 -9.02
C TYR A 246 -0.19 -0.46 -7.75
N GLY A 247 0.45 0.01 -6.70
CA GLY A 247 -0.08 0.06 -5.33
C GLY A 247 -1.41 0.81 -5.16
N PHE A 248 -1.75 1.74 -6.05
CA PHE A 248 -3.03 2.45 -5.98
C PHE A 248 -4.23 1.55 -6.28
N LYS A 249 -4.05 0.45 -7.03
CA LYS A 249 -5.07 -0.58 -7.24
C LYS A 249 -5.44 -1.34 -5.96
N SER A 250 -4.59 -1.27 -4.96
CA SER A 250 -4.76 -1.92 -3.66
C SER A 250 -5.49 -0.99 -2.69
N ILE A 251 -6.77 -0.75 -2.97
CA ILE A 251 -7.67 0.15 -2.24
C ILE A 251 -7.73 -0.17 -0.74
N LYS A 252 -7.83 0.87 0.09
CA LYS A 252 -7.74 0.85 1.55
C LYS A 252 -9.09 1.09 2.22
N SER A 253 -9.23 0.64 3.48
CA SER A 253 -10.38 0.94 4.36
C SER A 253 -11.72 0.70 3.66
N ILE A 254 -11.88 -0.52 3.10
CA ILE A 254 -13.00 -0.91 2.24
C ILE A 254 -14.29 -1.02 3.06
N VAL A 255 -15.36 -0.37 2.57
CA VAL A 255 -16.71 -0.46 3.14
C VAL A 255 -17.73 -1.04 2.17
N ARG A 256 -17.36 -1.20 0.90
CA ARG A 256 -18.27 -1.71 -0.13
C ARG A 256 -17.53 -2.57 -1.15
N ILE A 257 -18.14 -3.69 -1.50
CA ILE A 257 -17.73 -4.61 -2.57
C ILE A 257 -18.96 -4.81 -3.46
N ARG A 258 -18.85 -4.48 -4.76
CA ARG A 258 -19.97 -4.56 -5.68
C ARG A 258 -19.60 -5.36 -6.92
N PHE A 259 -20.43 -6.34 -7.26
CA PHE A 259 -20.31 -7.09 -8.52
C PHE A 259 -21.01 -6.34 -9.63
N VAL A 260 -20.30 -6.07 -10.72
CA VAL A 260 -20.82 -5.28 -11.85
C VAL A 260 -20.56 -5.99 -13.19
N ASP A 261 -21.37 -5.67 -14.19
CA ASP A 261 -21.31 -6.25 -15.55
C ASP A 261 -20.46 -5.43 -16.54
N ARG A 262 -19.95 -4.29 -16.12
CA ARG A 262 -19.07 -3.42 -16.92
C ARG A 262 -17.89 -2.98 -16.10
N MET A 263 -16.84 -2.58 -16.80
CA MET A 263 -15.67 -1.96 -16.20
C MET A 263 -16.10 -0.73 -15.38
N PRO A 264 -15.88 -0.72 -14.06
CA PRO A 264 -16.23 0.43 -13.21
C PRO A 264 -15.24 1.58 -13.43
N ALA A 265 -15.69 2.80 -13.17
CA ALA A 265 -14.80 3.94 -13.02
C ALA A 265 -13.89 3.74 -11.80
N THR A 266 -12.62 4.11 -11.92
CA THR A 266 -11.65 4.05 -10.82
C THR A 266 -11.05 5.42 -10.56
N ALA A 267 -10.71 5.72 -9.32
CA ALA A 267 -10.40 7.07 -8.88
C ALA A 267 -9.31 7.76 -9.72
N TRP A 268 -8.17 7.09 -9.92
CA TRP A 268 -7.08 7.69 -10.69
C TRP A 268 -7.31 7.67 -12.20
N ASN A 269 -7.92 6.61 -12.76
CA ASN A 269 -8.25 6.57 -14.17
C ASN A 269 -9.26 7.66 -14.54
N ASP A 270 -10.24 7.91 -13.67
CA ASP A 270 -11.26 8.94 -13.87
C ASP A 270 -10.66 10.35 -13.78
N ALA A 271 -9.75 10.56 -12.81
CA ALA A 271 -9.08 11.85 -12.61
C ALA A 271 -8.09 12.19 -13.74
N ASN A 272 -7.34 11.21 -14.24
CA ASN A 272 -6.35 11.41 -15.28
C ASN A 272 -6.12 10.14 -16.14
N PRO A 273 -6.99 9.84 -17.11
CA PRO A 273 -6.92 8.63 -17.90
C PRO A 273 -5.68 8.53 -18.80
N GLY A 274 -5.00 9.66 -19.05
CA GLY A 274 -3.74 9.69 -19.79
C GLY A 274 -2.52 9.28 -18.98
N GLU A 275 -2.64 9.18 -17.65
CA GLU A 275 -1.55 8.81 -16.75
C GLU A 275 -1.80 7.46 -16.05
N TYR A 276 -3.07 7.08 -15.84
CA TYR A 276 -3.45 5.92 -15.03
C TYR A 276 -4.47 5.04 -15.78
N GLY A 277 -4.03 3.86 -16.15
CA GLY A 277 -4.90 2.87 -16.79
C GLY A 277 -5.79 2.13 -15.79
N PHE A 278 -6.82 1.46 -16.30
CA PHE A 278 -7.69 0.62 -15.46
C PHE A 278 -6.95 -0.59 -14.89
N TYR A 279 -6.18 -1.30 -15.74
CA TYR A 279 -5.49 -2.52 -15.31
C TYR A 279 -4.30 -2.19 -14.40
N SER A 280 -3.53 -1.19 -14.76
CA SER A 280 -2.37 -0.70 -13.99
C SER A 280 -1.47 -1.82 -13.47
N ASN A 281 -1.18 -2.77 -14.35
CA ASN A 281 -0.16 -3.78 -14.10
C ASN A 281 1.21 -3.12 -14.08
N VAL A 282 2.08 -3.55 -13.17
CA VAL A 282 3.47 -3.06 -13.16
C VAL A 282 4.14 -3.42 -14.47
N ASN A 283 4.50 -2.40 -15.24
CA ASN A 283 5.09 -2.53 -16.57
C ASN A 283 6.27 -1.57 -16.74
N PRO A 284 7.54 -2.08 -16.78
CA PRO A 284 8.72 -1.23 -16.97
C PRO A 284 8.84 -0.60 -18.36
N GLU A 285 8.04 -1.06 -19.35
CA GLU A 285 8.06 -0.57 -20.74
C GLU A 285 7.05 0.55 -21.00
N VAL A 286 6.19 0.87 -20.03
CA VAL A 286 5.20 1.94 -20.12
C VAL A 286 5.52 2.99 -19.07
N ASP A 287 6.18 4.06 -19.51
CA ASP A 287 6.54 5.16 -18.62
C ASP A 287 5.30 5.98 -18.22
N HIS A 288 5.35 6.52 -17.01
CA HIS A 288 4.44 7.59 -16.63
C HIS A 288 4.85 8.88 -17.38
N PRO A 289 3.94 9.77 -17.79
CA PRO A 289 4.31 10.98 -18.54
C PRO A 289 5.35 11.88 -17.85
N ARG A 290 5.51 11.76 -16.54
CA ARG A 290 6.43 12.60 -15.74
C ARG A 290 7.70 11.89 -15.25
N TRP A 291 7.77 10.55 -15.30
CA TRP A 291 8.95 9.77 -14.87
C TRP A 291 8.99 8.39 -15.53
N THR A 292 10.17 7.77 -15.52
CA THR A 292 10.33 6.42 -16.04
C THR A 292 9.86 5.37 -15.06
N GLN A 293 9.26 4.29 -15.61
CA GLN A 293 8.89 3.10 -14.85
C GLN A 293 9.94 1.98 -14.94
N ALA A 294 10.98 2.16 -15.78
CA ALA A 294 12.01 1.14 -15.98
C ALA A 294 12.84 0.84 -14.72
N ARG A 295 12.88 1.75 -13.77
CA ARG A 295 13.66 1.59 -12.53
C ARG A 295 12.85 2.04 -11.32
N GLU A 296 13.12 1.41 -10.17
CA GLU A 296 12.46 1.69 -8.90
C GLU A 296 13.45 1.90 -7.76
N ARG A 297 13.01 2.60 -6.72
CA ARG A 297 13.73 2.74 -5.46
C ARG A 297 13.07 1.86 -4.39
N ARG A 298 13.80 0.88 -3.85
CA ARG A 298 13.34 0.16 -2.66
C ARG A 298 13.48 1.07 -1.45
N ILE A 299 12.38 1.28 -0.72
CA ILE A 299 12.42 2.09 0.51
C ILE A 299 13.38 1.43 1.50
N GLY A 300 14.17 2.23 2.22
CA GLY A 300 15.20 1.75 3.14
C GLY A 300 16.51 1.30 2.48
N GLU A 301 16.62 1.29 1.14
CA GLU A 301 17.83 0.96 0.41
C GLU A 301 18.41 2.15 -0.37
N LEU A 302 19.71 2.09 -0.64
CA LEU A 302 20.39 3.06 -1.50
C LEU A 302 20.29 2.66 -2.96
N GLY A 303 20.14 3.65 -3.84
CA GLY A 303 20.13 3.46 -5.29
C GLY A 303 18.78 3.04 -5.86
N ARG A 304 18.82 2.67 -7.15
CA ARG A 304 17.64 2.21 -7.91
C ARG A 304 17.96 0.86 -8.56
N ARG A 305 16.96 0.00 -8.59
CA ARG A 305 16.98 -1.31 -9.26
C ARG A 305 16.11 -1.33 -10.51
N PRO A 306 16.29 -2.26 -11.45
CA PRO A 306 15.33 -2.46 -12.54
C PRO A 306 13.96 -2.84 -11.99
N THR A 307 12.89 -2.29 -12.58
CA THR A 307 11.52 -2.74 -12.34
C THR A 307 11.27 -4.03 -13.09
N ILE A 308 10.60 -5.00 -12.45
CA ILE A 308 10.27 -6.29 -13.03
C ILE A 308 8.82 -6.25 -13.54
N MET A 309 8.59 -6.77 -14.76
CA MET A 309 7.23 -6.89 -15.32
C MET A 309 6.31 -7.64 -14.37
N PHE A 310 5.07 -7.16 -14.21
CA PHE A 310 4.12 -7.66 -13.21
C PHE A 310 4.69 -7.71 -11.79
N ASN A 311 5.65 -6.83 -11.48
CA ASN A 311 6.34 -6.80 -10.19
C ASN A 311 7.01 -8.13 -9.80
N GLY A 312 7.39 -8.94 -10.81
CA GLY A 312 7.99 -10.25 -10.65
C GLY A 312 7.00 -11.41 -10.47
N TYR A 313 5.71 -11.21 -10.74
CA TYR A 313 4.67 -12.24 -10.67
C TYR A 313 4.24 -12.75 -12.06
N GLY A 314 5.04 -12.51 -13.10
CA GLY A 314 4.70 -12.83 -14.49
C GLY A 314 4.32 -14.30 -14.70
N ASP A 315 5.04 -15.25 -14.11
CA ASP A 315 4.77 -16.69 -14.24
C ASP A 315 3.37 -17.08 -13.75
N GLN A 316 2.84 -16.35 -12.76
CA GLN A 316 1.55 -16.64 -12.18
C GLN A 316 0.39 -15.90 -12.87
N VAL A 317 0.64 -14.72 -13.46
CA VAL A 317 -0.44 -13.81 -13.86
C VAL A 317 -0.46 -13.45 -15.34
N ALA A 318 0.67 -13.61 -16.08
CA ALA A 318 0.74 -13.15 -17.47
C ALA A 318 -0.29 -13.81 -18.39
N SER A 319 -0.68 -15.05 -18.12
CA SER A 319 -1.68 -15.78 -18.91
C SER A 319 -3.06 -15.11 -18.91
N MET A 320 -3.43 -14.38 -17.85
CA MET A 320 -4.69 -13.62 -17.78
C MET A 320 -4.75 -12.47 -18.78
N TYR A 321 -3.60 -12.02 -19.27
CA TYR A 321 -3.46 -10.87 -20.18
C TYR A 321 -3.04 -11.28 -21.59
N GLN A 322 -3.06 -12.58 -21.88
CA GLN A 322 -2.69 -13.10 -23.20
C GLN A 322 -3.58 -12.49 -24.29
N GLY A 323 -2.96 -11.96 -25.35
CA GLY A 323 -3.68 -11.28 -26.43
C GLY A 323 -4.05 -9.82 -26.16
N MET A 324 -3.75 -9.28 -24.98
CA MET A 324 -3.92 -7.86 -24.67
C MET A 324 -2.63 -7.09 -25.02
N ASP A 325 -2.79 -5.93 -25.65
CA ASP A 325 -1.70 -4.96 -25.79
C ASP A 325 -1.48 -4.24 -24.45
N LEU A 326 -0.44 -4.67 -23.72
CA LEU A 326 -0.12 -4.12 -22.39
C LEU A 326 0.46 -2.71 -22.41
N LYS A 327 0.74 -2.14 -23.58
CA LYS A 327 1.11 -0.72 -23.74
C LYS A 327 -0.13 0.16 -23.83
N LYS A 328 -1.22 -0.39 -24.35
CA LYS A 328 -2.51 0.29 -24.47
C LYS A 328 -3.39 0.06 -23.24
N TYR A 329 -3.37 -1.16 -22.70
CA TYR A 329 -4.17 -1.60 -21.55
C TYR A 329 -3.27 -1.73 -20.29
N TYR A 330 -2.76 -0.62 -19.83
CA TYR A 330 -1.93 -0.54 -18.61
C TYR A 330 -2.74 -0.07 -17.40
#